data_0166b3a70b679a429b4b698a74e42a44
#
_entry.id   0166b3a70b679a429b4b698a74e42a44
#
_cell.length_a   1.000
_cell.length_b   1.000
_cell.length_c   1.000
_cell.angle_alpha   90.00
_cell.angle_beta   90.00
_cell.angle_gamma   90.00
#
_symmetry.space_group_name_H-M   'P 1'
#
loop_
_entity.id
_entity.type
_entity.pdbx_description
1 polymer ?
#
loop_
_entity_poly.entity_id
_entity_poly.type
_entity_poly.pdbx_seq_one_letter_code
_entity_poly.pdbx_strand_id
1 'polypeptide(L)'
;LIKPICEGRTDVVYGSRYLGINQGMVVLQNLGNRILTGFCNLLFGTRLTDTYTCYKIMTRELAAEMSRVLTARGFELEAEITARLLLMGKTPVELPIRYLARTRSQGKRIRARDGFKGLWWTLRIKIFGA
;
A
#
# COMPACT_ATOMS: atom_id res chain seq x y z
N LEU A 1 -10.94 8.43 -7.93
CA LEU A 1 -10.68 7.32 -6.98
C LEU A 1 -11.87 7.01 -6.07
N ILE A 2 -12.72 7.97 -5.69
CA ILE A 2 -13.83 7.75 -4.74
C ILE A 2 -15.05 7.04 -5.36
N LYS A 3 -15.21 7.06 -6.69
CA LYS A 3 -16.38 6.55 -7.39
C LYS A 3 -16.79 5.11 -6.98
N PRO A 4 -15.88 4.12 -6.90
CA PRO A 4 -16.27 2.77 -6.50
C PRO A 4 -16.82 2.68 -5.07
N ILE A 5 -16.36 3.55 -4.17
CA ILE A 5 -16.87 3.63 -2.79
C ILE A 5 -18.27 4.24 -2.79
N CYS A 6 -18.47 5.36 -3.51
CA CYS A 6 -19.78 6.02 -3.61
C CYS A 6 -20.84 5.12 -4.25
N GLU A 7 -20.43 4.21 -5.13
CA GLU A 7 -21.31 3.22 -5.78
C GLU A 7 -21.51 1.94 -4.93
N GLY A 8 -20.93 1.87 -3.73
CA GLY A 8 -21.06 0.72 -2.83
C GLY A 8 -20.36 -0.56 -3.32
N ARG A 9 -19.44 -0.45 -4.30
CA ARG A 9 -18.75 -1.61 -4.88
C ARG A 9 -17.57 -2.11 -4.03
N THR A 10 -17.02 -1.26 -3.20
CA THR A 10 -15.88 -1.58 -2.31
C THR A 10 -15.81 -0.60 -1.15
N ASP A 11 -15.20 -1.02 -0.06
CA ASP A 11 -14.91 -0.16 1.10
C ASP A 11 -13.53 0.52 1.00
N VAL A 12 -12.67 0.06 0.06
CA VAL A 12 -11.29 0.55 -0.06
C VAL A 12 -10.81 0.59 -1.50
N VAL A 13 -10.17 1.71 -1.88
CA VAL A 13 -9.60 1.95 -3.21
C VAL A 13 -8.15 2.39 -3.08
N TYR A 14 -7.28 1.81 -3.89
CA TYR A 14 -5.88 2.22 -4.04
C TYR A 14 -5.66 2.89 -5.40
N GLY A 15 -4.91 3.99 -5.39
CA GLY A 15 -4.44 4.60 -6.62
C GLY A 15 -3.11 3.96 -7.04
N SER A 16 -3.13 3.07 -8.03
CA SER A 16 -1.91 2.39 -8.48
C SER A 16 -1.11 3.25 -9.46
N ARG A 17 0.19 3.40 -9.16
CA ARG A 17 1.17 4.05 -10.03
C ARG A 17 1.53 3.17 -11.23
N TYR A 18 1.28 1.86 -11.14
CA TYR A 18 1.61 0.88 -12.18
C TYR A 18 0.48 0.64 -13.18
N LEU A 19 -0.74 1.02 -12.84
CA LEU A 19 -1.88 0.99 -13.76
C LEU A 19 -2.03 2.29 -14.56
N GLY A 20 -1.35 3.37 -14.15
CA GLY A 20 -1.45 4.69 -14.76
C GLY A 20 -0.12 5.21 -15.31
N ILE A 21 -0.01 6.53 -15.39
CA ILE A 21 1.19 7.20 -15.88
C ILE A 21 2.17 7.39 -14.73
N ASN A 22 3.33 6.73 -14.81
CA ASN A 22 4.40 6.84 -13.84
C ASN A 22 5.65 7.46 -14.47
N GLN A 23 6.02 8.67 -14.04
CA GLN A 23 7.16 9.42 -14.56
C GLN A 23 8.18 9.72 -13.46
N GLY A 24 9.46 9.53 -13.77
CA GLY A 24 10.58 9.93 -12.91
C GLY A 24 10.87 9.00 -11.73
N MET A 25 10.21 7.84 -11.61
CA MET A 25 10.55 6.87 -10.56
C MET A 25 11.90 6.23 -10.85
N VAL A 26 12.81 6.30 -9.86
CA VAL A 26 14.15 5.67 -9.94
C VAL A 26 13.99 4.14 -10.03
N VAL A 27 14.77 3.50 -10.90
CA VAL A 27 14.72 2.05 -11.16
C VAL A 27 14.79 1.22 -9.88
N LEU A 28 15.70 1.54 -8.96
CA LEU A 28 15.85 0.84 -7.69
C LEU A 28 14.59 0.94 -6.81
N GLN A 29 13.95 2.10 -6.77
CA GLN A 29 12.71 2.28 -6.02
C GLN A 29 11.54 1.52 -6.67
N ASN A 30 11.47 1.53 -7.99
CA ASN A 30 10.47 0.78 -8.74
C ASN A 30 10.60 -0.73 -8.45
N LEU A 31 11.83 -1.25 -8.53
CA LEU A 31 12.11 -2.65 -8.22
C LEU A 31 11.76 -3.00 -6.77
N GLY A 32 12.16 -2.15 -5.81
CA GLY A 32 11.84 -2.33 -4.40
C GLY A 32 10.33 -2.39 -4.14
N ASN A 33 9.56 -1.45 -4.70
CA ASN A 33 8.09 -1.47 -4.56
C ASN A 33 7.45 -2.72 -5.17
N ARG A 34 7.96 -3.18 -6.31
CA ARG A 34 7.47 -4.43 -6.95
C ARG A 34 7.77 -5.66 -6.13
N ILE A 35 8.97 -5.75 -5.54
CA ILE A 35 9.35 -6.86 -4.63
C ILE A 35 8.43 -6.86 -3.41
N LEU A 36 8.24 -5.71 -2.76
CA LEU A 36 7.38 -5.57 -1.59
C LEU A 36 5.92 -5.94 -1.89
N THR A 37 5.40 -5.47 -3.02
CA THR A 37 4.05 -5.82 -3.48
C THR A 37 3.93 -7.29 -3.82
N GLY A 38 4.91 -7.87 -4.54
CA GLY A 38 4.95 -9.29 -4.87
C GLY A 38 4.98 -10.18 -3.62
N PHE A 39 5.76 -9.80 -2.62
CA PHE A 39 5.81 -10.48 -1.33
C PHE A 39 4.46 -10.46 -0.60
N CYS A 40 3.81 -9.30 -0.55
CA CYS A 40 2.46 -9.16 0.01
C CYS A 40 1.46 -10.06 -0.73
N ASN A 41 1.48 -10.03 -2.06
CA ASN A 41 0.62 -10.88 -2.90
C ASN A 41 0.82 -12.37 -2.63
N LEU A 42 2.08 -12.79 -2.50
CA LEU A 42 2.43 -14.19 -2.21
C LEU A 42 1.85 -14.64 -0.85
N LEU A 43 1.99 -13.80 0.18
CA LEU A 43 1.53 -14.12 1.53
C LEU A 43 -0.01 -14.15 1.67
N PHE A 44 -0.69 -13.28 0.94
CA PHE A 44 -2.15 -13.11 1.06
C PHE A 44 -2.95 -13.68 -0.11
N GLY A 45 -2.30 -14.23 -1.13
CA GLY A 45 -2.97 -14.80 -2.31
C GLY A 45 -3.67 -13.74 -3.17
N THR A 46 -3.15 -12.51 -3.22
CA THR A 46 -3.74 -11.39 -3.96
C THR A 46 -2.97 -11.05 -5.24
N ARG A 47 -3.48 -10.10 -6.02
CA ARG A 47 -2.85 -9.64 -7.28
C ARG A 47 -2.78 -8.12 -7.34
N LEU A 48 -2.51 -7.48 -6.21
CA LEU A 48 -2.32 -6.03 -6.16
C LEU A 48 -1.10 -5.61 -6.97
N THR A 49 -1.15 -4.43 -7.57
CA THR A 49 -0.05 -3.88 -8.38
C THR A 49 0.79 -2.88 -7.60
N ASP A 50 0.23 -2.21 -6.57
CA ASP A 50 0.91 -1.16 -5.82
C ASP A 50 0.46 -1.06 -4.36
N THR A 51 1.05 -1.86 -3.48
CA THR A 51 0.73 -1.85 -2.03
C THR A 51 1.36 -0.67 -1.28
N TYR A 52 2.37 -0.01 -1.87
CA TYR A 52 3.10 1.12 -1.27
C TYR A 52 2.71 2.48 -1.86
N THR A 53 1.53 2.56 -2.47
CA THR A 53 0.94 3.84 -2.85
C THR A 53 0.43 4.59 -1.62
N CYS A 54 0.67 5.91 -1.57
CA CYS A 54 0.07 6.77 -0.54
C CYS A 54 -1.39 7.16 -0.86
N TYR A 55 -1.90 6.80 -2.03
CA TYR A 55 -3.28 7.05 -2.43
C TYR A 55 -4.18 5.89 -2.02
N LYS A 56 -4.52 5.85 -0.74
CA LYS A 56 -5.45 4.88 -0.16
C LYS A 56 -6.68 5.61 0.32
N ILE A 57 -7.83 5.25 -0.20
CA ILE A 57 -9.12 5.83 0.14
C ILE A 57 -9.98 4.71 0.69
N MET A 58 -10.67 4.97 1.78
CA MET A 58 -11.56 4.00 2.41
C MET A 58 -12.79 4.68 2.98
N THR A 59 -13.83 3.90 3.24
CA THR A 59 -15.02 4.39 3.94
C THR A 59 -14.66 4.88 5.34
N ARG A 60 -15.49 5.76 5.89
CA ARG A 60 -15.29 6.31 7.24
C ARG A 60 -15.28 5.19 8.29
N GLU A 61 -16.16 4.23 8.15
CA GLU A 61 -16.30 3.08 9.04
C GLU A 61 -15.04 2.24 9.05
N LEU A 62 -14.53 1.89 7.86
CA LEU A 62 -13.28 1.13 7.71
C LEU A 62 -12.08 1.93 8.23
N ALA A 63 -12.03 3.23 7.99
CA ALA A 63 -10.96 4.09 8.50
C ALA A 63 -10.97 4.14 10.05
N ALA A 64 -12.14 4.22 10.67
CA ALA A 64 -12.29 4.17 12.13
C ALA A 64 -11.86 2.82 12.72
N GLU A 65 -12.19 1.71 12.06
CA GLU A 65 -11.76 0.38 12.45
C GLU A 65 -10.24 0.23 12.34
N MET A 66 -9.66 0.63 11.20
CA MET A 66 -8.21 0.63 10.97
C MET A 66 -7.46 1.47 11.98
N SER A 67 -7.96 2.66 12.36
CA SER A 67 -7.30 3.56 13.31
C SER A 67 -7.08 2.95 14.69
N ARG A 68 -7.89 1.94 15.08
CA ARG A 68 -7.79 1.25 16.38
C ARG A 68 -6.70 0.19 16.40
N VAL A 69 -6.30 -0.31 15.25
CA VAL A 69 -5.36 -1.44 15.12
C VAL A 69 -3.99 -1.05 14.56
N LEU A 70 -3.89 0.13 13.92
CA LEU A 70 -2.62 0.61 13.37
C LEU A 70 -1.66 1.05 14.46
N THR A 71 -0.42 0.55 14.39
CA THR A 71 0.64 0.82 15.38
C THR A 71 1.91 1.39 14.77
N ALA A 72 2.16 1.15 13.49
CA ALA A 72 3.31 1.67 12.75
C ALA A 72 3.25 3.19 12.60
N ARG A 73 4.43 3.84 12.66
CA ARG A 73 4.56 5.31 12.55
C ARG A 73 5.50 5.75 11.43
N GLY A 74 6.10 4.82 10.71
CA GLY A 74 7.08 5.07 9.67
C GLY A 74 6.61 4.56 8.30
N PHE A 75 7.57 4.25 7.44
CA PHE A 75 7.30 3.74 6.09
C PHE A 75 6.60 2.36 6.09
N GLU A 76 6.78 1.60 7.17
CA GLU A 76 6.11 0.32 7.43
C GLU A 76 4.59 0.45 7.59
N LEU A 77 4.06 1.67 7.81
CA LEU A 77 2.62 1.93 7.89
C LEU A 77 1.88 1.50 6.61
N GLU A 78 2.50 1.70 5.44
CA GLU A 78 1.93 1.29 4.16
C GLU A 78 1.76 -0.25 4.08
N ALA A 79 2.74 -0.98 4.62
CA ALA A 79 2.67 -2.44 4.73
C ALA A 79 1.61 -2.88 5.73
N GLU A 80 1.56 -2.23 6.91
CA GLU A 80 0.59 -2.55 7.96
C GLU A 80 -0.85 -2.34 7.48
N ILE A 81 -1.15 -1.18 6.89
CA ILE A 81 -2.49 -0.90 6.35
C ILE A 81 -2.93 -2.01 5.40
N THR A 82 -2.09 -2.34 4.43
CA THR A 82 -2.43 -3.35 3.42
C THR A 82 -2.60 -4.73 4.04
N ALA A 83 -1.68 -5.18 4.89
CA ALA A 83 -1.74 -6.48 5.52
C ALA A 83 -3.00 -6.64 6.40
N ARG A 84 -3.34 -5.63 7.18
CA ARG A 84 -4.55 -5.65 8.03
C ARG A 84 -5.83 -5.66 7.21
N LEU A 85 -5.93 -4.84 6.16
CA LEU A 85 -7.07 -4.88 5.24
C LEU A 85 -7.28 -6.28 4.68
N LEU A 86 -6.20 -6.93 4.23
CA LEU A 86 -6.26 -8.28 3.66
C LEU A 86 -6.62 -9.35 4.71
N LEU A 87 -6.17 -9.21 5.96
CA LEU A 87 -6.64 -10.07 7.06
C LEU A 87 -8.13 -9.91 7.36
N MET A 88 -8.67 -8.70 7.22
CA MET A 88 -10.10 -8.41 7.35
C MET A 88 -10.92 -8.88 6.13
N GLY A 89 -10.29 -9.52 5.14
CA GLY A 89 -10.94 -9.92 3.88
C GLY A 89 -11.28 -8.75 2.95
N LYS A 90 -10.70 -7.56 3.19
CA LYS A 90 -10.94 -6.34 2.41
C LYS A 90 -9.82 -6.16 1.38
N THR A 91 -10.02 -6.69 0.18
CA THR A 91 -9.09 -6.50 -0.94
C THR A 91 -9.34 -5.15 -1.62
N PRO A 92 -8.34 -4.25 -1.69
CA PRO A 92 -8.50 -2.97 -2.37
C PRO A 92 -8.81 -3.10 -3.85
N VAL A 93 -9.72 -2.28 -4.35
CA VAL A 93 -9.88 -2.06 -5.79
C VAL A 93 -8.80 -1.07 -6.24
N GLU A 94 -8.04 -1.41 -7.26
CA GLU A 94 -7.00 -0.54 -7.78
C GLU A 94 -7.48 0.26 -8.98
N LEU A 95 -7.20 1.56 -8.98
CA LEU A 95 -7.46 2.46 -10.08
C LEU A 95 -6.18 3.16 -10.53
N PRO A 96 -6.02 3.47 -11.83
CA PRO A 96 -4.84 4.16 -12.33
C PRO A 96 -4.75 5.58 -11.78
N ILE A 97 -3.53 5.99 -11.42
CA ILE A 97 -3.22 7.39 -11.07
C ILE A 97 -2.09 7.92 -11.93
N ARG A 98 -2.03 9.24 -12.06
CA ARG A 98 -0.87 9.93 -12.60
C ARG A 98 0.10 10.23 -11.47
N TYR A 99 1.33 9.74 -11.57
CA TYR A 99 2.36 9.91 -10.57
C TYR A 99 3.61 10.56 -11.17
N LEU A 100 4.05 11.66 -10.56
CA LEU A 100 5.32 12.31 -10.86
C LEU A 100 6.22 12.17 -9.63
N ALA A 101 7.32 11.43 -9.78
CA ALA A 101 8.22 11.16 -8.67
C ALA A 101 9.00 12.41 -8.27
N ARG A 102 9.05 12.69 -6.98
CA ARG A 102 9.92 13.74 -6.41
C ARG A 102 11.40 13.33 -6.55
N THR A 103 12.26 14.31 -6.81
CA THR A 103 13.72 14.14 -6.80
C THR A 103 14.27 14.11 -5.39
N ARG A 104 15.55 13.69 -5.23
CA ARG A 104 16.24 13.72 -3.91
C ARG A 104 16.31 15.13 -3.32
N SER A 105 16.49 16.15 -4.15
CA SER A 105 16.47 17.56 -3.74
C SER A 105 15.12 18.02 -3.20
N GLN A 106 14.03 17.33 -3.58
CA GLN A 106 12.67 17.59 -3.12
C GLN A 106 12.26 16.78 -1.88
N GLY A 107 13.24 16.24 -1.13
CA GLY A 107 13.00 15.62 0.18
C GLY A 107 12.72 14.12 0.19
N LYS A 108 13.05 13.40 -0.89
CA LYS A 108 12.93 11.93 -0.93
C LYS A 108 13.96 11.25 -0.02
N ARG A 109 13.53 10.59 1.06
CA ARG A 109 14.39 10.00 2.11
C ARG A 109 14.21 8.49 2.34
N ILE A 110 13.58 7.75 1.42
CA ILE A 110 13.37 6.30 1.58
C ILE A 110 14.71 5.58 1.43
N ARG A 111 15.04 4.71 2.41
CA ARG A 111 16.27 3.91 2.45
C ARG A 111 15.94 2.43 2.29
N ALA A 112 16.90 1.60 1.88
CA ALA A 112 16.73 0.15 1.74
C ALA A 112 16.24 -0.52 3.02
N ARG A 113 16.69 -0.08 4.20
CA ARG A 113 16.23 -0.57 5.51
C ARG A 113 14.70 -0.42 5.72
N ASP A 114 14.09 0.58 5.09
CA ASP A 114 12.65 0.80 5.20
C ASP A 114 11.86 -0.29 4.44
N GLY A 115 12.44 -0.80 3.34
CA GLY A 115 11.92 -1.95 2.62
C GLY A 115 11.95 -3.23 3.47
N PHE A 116 13.09 -3.52 4.13
CA PHE A 116 13.19 -4.69 5.04
C PHE A 116 12.20 -4.60 6.20
N LYS A 117 12.02 -3.43 6.77
CA LYS A 117 10.96 -3.23 7.80
C LYS A 117 9.57 -3.54 7.25
N GLY A 118 9.26 -3.10 6.03
CA GLY A 118 7.98 -3.39 5.39
C GLY A 118 7.75 -4.88 5.19
N LEU A 119 8.76 -5.64 4.73
CA LEU A 119 8.68 -7.11 4.61
C LEU A 119 8.40 -7.77 5.95
N TRP A 120 9.18 -7.38 6.98
CA TRP A 120 9.00 -7.90 8.34
C TRP A 120 7.60 -7.61 8.90
N TRP A 121 7.09 -6.38 8.74
CA TRP A 121 5.76 -6.02 9.20
C TRP A 121 4.67 -6.81 8.48
N THR A 122 4.77 -6.97 7.17
CA THR A 122 3.81 -7.77 6.39
C THR A 122 3.77 -9.22 6.88
N LEU A 123 4.96 -9.83 7.08
CA LEU A 123 5.08 -11.20 7.58
C LEU A 123 4.54 -11.34 9.02
N ARG A 124 4.94 -10.43 9.91
CA ARG A 124 4.50 -10.42 11.30
C ARG A 124 2.98 -10.36 11.43
N ILE A 125 2.35 -9.46 10.67
CA ILE A 125 0.89 -9.32 10.68
C ILE A 125 0.22 -10.58 10.12
N LYS A 126 0.76 -11.16 9.05
CA LYS A 126 0.23 -12.41 8.50
C LYS A 126 0.25 -13.56 9.50
N ILE A 127 1.31 -13.69 10.31
CA ILE A 127 1.51 -14.81 11.24
C ILE A 127 0.75 -14.58 12.54
N PHE A 128 0.85 -13.37 13.11
CA PHE A 128 0.37 -13.09 14.46
C PHE A 128 -0.94 -12.29 14.51
N GLY A 129 -1.41 -11.78 13.39
CA GLY A 129 -2.63 -10.94 13.32
C GLY A 129 -2.50 -9.60 14.03
N ALA A 130 -1.32 -9.28 14.52
CA ALA A 130 -1.08 -8.12 15.38
C ALA A 130 0.08 -7.26 14.86
#